data_abe8f44a762bb40e83d1c75e834bcc8c
#
_entry.id   abe8f44a762bb40e83d1c75e834bcc8c
#
_cell.length_a   1.000
_cell.length_b   1.000
_cell.length_c   1.000
_cell.angle_alpha   90.00
_cell.angle_beta   90.00
_cell.angle_gamma   90.00
#
_symmetry.space_group_name_H-M   'P 1'
#
loop_
_entity.id
_entity.type
_entity.pdbx_description
1 polymer ?
#
loop_
_entity_poly.entity_id
_entity_poly.type
_entity_poly.pdbx_seq_one_letter_code
_entity_poly.pdbx_strand_id
1 'polypeptide(L)'
;MNRRILIAFAFALVPLAHTVMAHHNMTAIFDFNDRVTLTGTLSKVDWRNPHIYLTVDVKGAGGAMETWQAEGPSPTWFRIRDIGKDDFGSNIGKSFEIELCRAGDKKPEGL
;
A
#
# COMPACT_ATOMS: atom_id res chain seq x y z
N MET A 1 -23.12 -66.03 -20.13
CA MET A 1 -21.92 -65.16 -20.13
C MET A 1 -22.30 -63.83 -19.50
N ASN A 2 -21.97 -63.62 -18.24
CA ASN A 2 -22.29 -62.39 -17.53
C ASN A 2 -21.11 -61.40 -17.65
N ARG A 3 -21.29 -60.38 -18.48
CA ARG A 3 -20.35 -59.24 -18.56
C ARG A 3 -20.65 -58.31 -17.39
N ARG A 4 -19.82 -58.37 -16.34
CA ARG A 4 -19.86 -57.35 -15.26
C ARG A 4 -19.17 -56.10 -15.78
N ILE A 5 -19.96 -55.03 -16.00
CA ILE A 5 -19.45 -53.70 -16.31
C ILE A 5 -19.00 -53.08 -15.00
N LEU A 6 -17.68 -52.95 -14.81
CA LEU A 6 -17.08 -52.17 -13.74
C LEU A 6 -17.08 -50.68 -14.17
N ILE A 7 -17.99 -49.90 -13.60
CA ILE A 7 -17.96 -48.44 -13.73
C ILE A 7 -16.96 -47.93 -12.73
N ALA A 8 -15.78 -47.54 -13.22
CA ALA A 8 -14.80 -46.81 -12.44
C ALA A 8 -15.25 -45.37 -12.29
N PHE A 9 -15.66 -45.01 -11.08
CA PHE A 9 -15.89 -43.60 -10.71
C PHE A 9 -14.54 -42.90 -10.55
N ALA A 10 -14.13 -42.17 -11.59
CA ALA A 10 -12.98 -41.28 -11.48
C ALA A 10 -13.42 -40.07 -10.66
N PHE A 11 -13.02 -40.02 -9.37
CA PHE A 11 -13.15 -38.84 -8.55
C PHE A 11 -12.16 -37.80 -9.05
N ALA A 12 -12.63 -36.86 -9.85
CA ALA A 12 -11.85 -35.69 -10.23
C ALA A 12 -11.65 -34.83 -8.98
N LEU A 13 -10.45 -34.88 -8.40
CA LEU A 13 -10.00 -33.90 -7.43
C LEU A 13 -9.88 -32.55 -8.14
N VAL A 14 -10.92 -31.73 -8.00
CA VAL A 14 -10.83 -30.32 -8.36
C VAL A 14 -10.00 -29.65 -7.25
N PRO A 15 -8.80 -29.11 -7.56
CA PRO A 15 -8.09 -28.33 -6.57
C PRO A 15 -8.91 -27.08 -6.32
N LEU A 16 -9.50 -26.95 -5.11
CA LEU A 16 -10.01 -25.69 -4.63
C LEU A 16 -8.79 -24.75 -4.52
N ALA A 17 -8.58 -23.93 -5.53
CA ALA A 17 -7.68 -22.81 -5.44
C ALA A 17 -8.25 -21.84 -4.40
N HIS A 18 -7.82 -22.00 -3.16
CA HIS A 18 -8.06 -20.99 -2.14
C HIS A 18 -7.25 -19.77 -2.57
N THR A 19 -7.95 -18.74 -3.02
CA THR A 19 -7.36 -17.41 -3.14
C THR A 19 -6.95 -16.99 -1.73
N VAL A 20 -5.68 -17.19 -1.41
CA VAL A 20 -5.08 -16.56 -0.24
C VAL A 20 -5.13 -15.06 -0.51
N MET A 21 -6.18 -14.41 -0.05
CA MET A 21 -6.16 -12.96 0.07
C MET A 21 -5.07 -12.64 1.09
N ALA A 22 -3.92 -12.24 0.58
CA ALA A 22 -2.90 -11.62 1.40
C ALA A 22 -3.49 -10.30 1.89
N HIS A 23 -4.21 -10.34 3.00
CA HIS A 23 -4.46 -9.15 3.78
C HIS A 23 -3.09 -8.68 4.24
N HIS A 24 -2.59 -7.62 3.61
CA HIS A 24 -1.44 -6.91 4.12
C HIS A 24 -1.78 -6.53 5.55
N ASN A 25 -1.14 -7.20 6.49
CA ASN A 25 -1.28 -6.85 7.89
C ASN A 25 -0.49 -5.56 8.11
N MET A 26 -1.17 -4.43 7.98
CA MET A 26 -0.56 -3.10 8.12
C MET A 26 0.16 -2.94 9.46
N THR A 27 -0.34 -3.59 10.52
CA THR A 27 0.31 -3.59 11.84
C THR A 27 1.62 -4.37 11.89
N ALA A 28 1.87 -5.27 10.93
CA ALA A 28 3.14 -5.96 10.81
C ALA A 28 4.22 -5.11 10.12
N ILE A 29 3.79 -4.11 9.32
CA ILE A 29 4.68 -3.24 8.55
C ILE A 29 4.89 -1.91 9.26
N PHE A 30 3.82 -1.30 9.80
CA PHE A 30 3.83 0.03 10.39
C PHE A 30 3.55 -0.02 11.89
N ASP A 31 4.30 0.78 12.64
CA ASP A 31 4.07 0.96 14.07
C ASP A 31 3.10 2.11 14.30
N PHE A 32 1.86 1.80 14.61
CA PHE A 32 0.81 2.81 14.85
C PHE A 32 1.03 3.66 16.11
N ASN A 33 1.99 3.27 16.96
CA ASN A 33 2.40 4.05 18.12
C ASN A 33 3.60 4.96 17.84
N ASP A 34 4.31 4.72 16.74
CA ASP A 34 5.44 5.55 16.31
C ASP A 34 4.99 6.53 15.21
N ARG A 35 4.44 7.66 15.63
CA ARG A 35 4.02 8.72 14.72
C ARG A 35 5.14 9.71 14.52
N VAL A 36 5.37 10.06 13.27
CA VAL A 36 6.35 11.08 12.87
C VAL A 36 5.68 12.14 12.03
N THR A 37 6.03 13.38 12.28
CA THR A 37 5.62 14.52 11.45
C THR A 37 6.81 14.93 10.60
N LEU A 38 6.59 14.94 9.28
CA LEU A 38 7.60 15.31 8.30
C LEU A 38 7.19 16.61 7.62
N THR A 39 8.14 17.51 7.47
CA THR A 39 8.03 18.67 6.57
C THR A 39 8.93 18.42 5.37
N GLY A 40 8.37 18.39 4.20
CA GLY A 40 9.11 18.06 2.97
C GLY A 40 8.45 18.57 1.72
N THR A 41 9.03 18.21 0.59
CA THR A 41 8.54 18.56 -0.74
C THR A 41 7.95 17.31 -1.39
N LEU A 42 6.72 17.43 -1.89
CA LEU A 42 6.10 16.35 -2.66
C LEU A 42 6.83 16.23 -4.01
N SER A 43 7.47 15.09 -4.26
CA SER A 43 8.23 14.88 -5.50
C SER A 43 7.53 13.92 -6.47
N LYS A 44 6.70 13.01 -5.97
CA LYS A 44 5.97 12.07 -6.81
C LYS A 44 4.65 11.65 -6.18
N VAL A 45 3.66 11.41 -7.03
CA VAL A 45 2.36 10.81 -6.68
C VAL A 45 2.17 9.56 -7.53
N ASP A 46 2.08 8.41 -6.88
CA ASP A 46 1.73 7.14 -7.51
C ASP A 46 0.26 6.81 -7.17
N TRP A 47 -0.62 7.11 -8.10
CA TRP A 47 -2.07 7.00 -7.92
C TRP A 47 -2.58 5.69 -8.48
N ARG A 48 -2.55 4.63 -7.66
CA ARG A 48 -2.91 3.27 -8.08
C ARG A 48 -3.66 2.50 -7.00
N ASN A 49 -4.34 1.43 -7.38
CA ASN A 49 -4.88 0.44 -6.45
C ASN A 49 -3.77 -0.55 -6.04
N PRO A 50 -3.84 -1.13 -4.83
CA PRO A 50 -4.84 -0.90 -3.78
C PRO A 50 -4.58 0.35 -2.94
N HIS A 51 -3.40 0.96 -3.00
CA HIS A 51 -2.97 2.10 -2.22
C HIS A 51 -2.28 3.15 -3.09
N ILE A 52 -2.46 4.43 -2.76
CA ILE A 52 -1.62 5.48 -3.32
C ILE A 52 -0.30 5.56 -2.57
N TYR A 53 0.73 6.07 -3.24
CA TYR A 53 2.01 6.37 -2.61
C TYR A 53 2.45 7.78 -2.96
N LEU A 54 2.91 8.50 -1.94
CA LEU A 54 3.53 9.81 -2.09
C LEU A 54 5.02 9.69 -1.83
N THR A 55 5.83 10.27 -2.69
CA THR A 55 7.26 10.41 -2.45
C THR A 55 7.53 11.81 -1.94
N VAL A 56 8.16 11.92 -0.79
CA VAL A 56 8.42 13.16 -0.07
C VAL A 56 9.89 13.32 0.18
N ASP A 57 10.48 14.40 -0.30
CA ASP A 57 11.87 14.74 -0.04
C ASP A 57 11.95 15.61 1.21
N VAL A 58 12.61 15.09 2.23
CA VAL A 58 12.74 15.69 3.56
C VAL A 58 14.20 16.04 3.81
N LYS A 59 14.45 17.22 4.34
CA LYS A 59 15.77 17.60 4.80
C LYS A 59 15.99 16.99 6.19
N GLY A 60 16.87 16.01 6.25
CA GLY A 60 17.22 15.32 7.49
C GLY A 60 18.13 16.12 8.42
N ALA A 61 18.40 15.57 9.60
CA ALA A 61 19.37 16.08 10.52
C ALA A 61 20.75 16.18 9.83
N GLY A 62 21.43 17.32 9.96
CA GLY A 62 22.71 17.55 9.27
C GLY A 62 22.60 18.04 7.82
N GLY A 63 21.39 18.28 7.31
CA GLY A 63 21.12 18.90 6.01
C GLY A 63 21.11 17.94 4.81
N ALA A 64 21.34 16.64 5.00
CA ALA A 64 21.20 15.65 3.95
C ALA A 64 19.72 15.45 3.58
N MET A 65 19.45 15.32 2.27
CA MET A 65 18.12 14.98 1.80
C MET A 65 17.83 13.49 2.00
N GLU A 66 16.65 13.20 2.53
CA GLU A 66 16.12 11.86 2.71
C GLU A 66 14.79 11.75 1.97
N THR A 67 14.64 10.70 1.20
CA THR A 67 13.40 10.44 0.45
C THR A 67 12.52 9.48 1.25
N TRP A 68 11.32 9.93 1.58
CA TRP A 68 10.30 9.16 2.28
C TRP A 68 9.23 8.65 1.33
N GLN A 69 8.73 7.45 1.59
CA GLN A 69 7.56 6.92 0.92
C GLN A 69 6.38 6.86 1.90
N ALA A 70 5.34 7.60 1.61
CA ALA A 70 4.09 7.59 2.36
C ALA A 70 3.05 6.75 1.63
N GLU A 71 2.58 5.70 2.29
CA GLU A 71 1.47 4.89 1.80
C GLU A 71 0.15 5.49 2.28
N GLY A 72 -0.82 5.62 1.40
CA GLY A 72 -2.14 6.15 1.73
C GLY A 72 -3.25 5.17 1.40
N PRO A 73 -4.50 5.55 1.67
CA PRO A 73 -5.68 4.79 1.28
C PRO A 73 -5.76 4.55 -0.24
N SER A 74 -6.76 3.77 -0.66
CA SER A 74 -6.99 3.52 -2.08
C SER A 74 -7.48 4.79 -2.82
N PRO A 75 -7.30 4.88 -4.14
CA PRO A 75 -7.91 5.94 -4.95
C PRO A 75 -9.43 6.06 -4.75
N THR A 76 -10.13 4.97 -4.51
CA THR A 76 -11.56 4.99 -4.25
C THR A 76 -11.91 5.68 -2.94
N TRP A 77 -11.11 5.49 -1.90
CA TRP A 77 -11.30 6.15 -0.61
C TRP A 77 -11.25 7.67 -0.74
N PHE A 78 -10.35 8.18 -1.57
CA PHE A 78 -10.23 9.62 -1.85
C PHE A 78 -11.39 10.11 -2.72
N ARG A 79 -11.72 9.37 -3.79
CA ARG A 79 -12.74 9.76 -4.75
C ARG A 79 -14.12 9.96 -4.13
N ILE A 80 -14.54 9.10 -3.18
CA ILE A 80 -15.82 9.27 -2.48
C ILE A 80 -15.84 10.50 -1.54
N ARG A 81 -14.70 11.19 -1.41
CA ARG A 81 -14.52 12.45 -0.66
C ARG A 81 -14.21 13.63 -1.58
N ASP A 82 -14.50 13.46 -2.86
CA ASP A 82 -14.24 14.46 -3.91
C ASP A 82 -12.76 14.89 -4.01
N ILE A 83 -11.84 13.97 -3.69
CA ILE A 83 -10.39 14.17 -3.82
C ILE A 83 -9.88 13.29 -4.96
N GLY A 84 -9.22 13.88 -5.93
CA GLY A 84 -8.68 13.20 -7.09
C GLY A 84 -7.15 13.26 -7.18
N LYS A 85 -6.62 12.59 -8.18
CA LYS A 85 -5.18 12.58 -8.47
C LYS A 85 -4.61 13.99 -8.65
N ASP A 86 -5.37 14.89 -9.28
CA ASP A 86 -4.92 16.24 -9.60
C ASP A 86 -4.79 17.13 -8.36
N ASP A 87 -5.56 16.84 -7.30
CA ASP A 87 -5.43 17.55 -6.02
C ASP A 87 -4.05 17.33 -5.39
N PHE A 88 -3.47 16.15 -5.61
CA PHE A 88 -2.09 15.85 -5.22
C PHE A 88 -1.10 16.29 -6.29
N GLY A 89 -1.36 15.97 -7.56
CA GLY A 89 -0.45 16.21 -8.68
C GLY A 89 -0.13 17.68 -8.87
N SER A 90 -1.09 18.59 -8.68
CA SER A 90 -0.90 20.03 -8.75
C SER A 90 -0.02 20.60 -7.62
N ASN A 91 0.26 19.82 -6.60
CA ASN A 91 1.10 20.19 -5.47
C ASN A 91 2.52 19.57 -5.52
N ILE A 92 2.87 18.84 -6.59
CA ILE A 92 4.24 18.38 -6.81
C ILE A 92 5.18 19.58 -6.89
N GLY A 93 6.30 19.51 -6.17
CA GLY A 93 7.28 20.58 -6.02
C GLY A 93 6.98 21.57 -4.89
N LYS A 94 5.81 21.45 -4.23
CA LYS A 94 5.46 22.31 -3.09
C LYS A 94 5.81 21.62 -1.77
N SER A 95 6.16 22.45 -0.79
CA SER A 95 6.38 22.02 0.58
C SER A 95 5.06 21.81 1.30
N PHE A 96 5.02 20.77 2.15
CA PHE A 96 3.87 20.45 2.99
C PHE A 96 4.33 19.72 4.25
N GLU A 97 3.40 19.58 5.19
CA GLU A 97 3.59 18.77 6.39
C GLU A 97 2.69 17.55 6.32
N ILE A 98 3.22 16.39 6.71
CA ILE A 98 2.50 15.13 6.77
C ILE A 98 2.82 14.38 8.06
N GLU A 99 1.78 13.83 8.70
CA GLU A 99 1.93 12.91 9.82
C GLU A 99 1.77 11.48 9.32
N LEU A 100 2.68 10.61 9.72
CA LEU A 100 2.75 9.21 9.31
C LEU A 100 2.95 8.29 10.52
N CYS A 101 2.41 7.07 10.44
CA CYS A 101 2.84 5.97 11.28
C CYS A 101 4.07 5.33 10.65
N ARG A 102 5.20 5.35 11.35
CA ARG A 102 6.50 4.93 10.80
C ARG A 102 6.55 3.43 10.55
N ALA A 103 7.32 3.01 9.54
CA ALA A 103 7.66 1.61 9.33
C ALA A 103 8.37 1.02 10.55
N GLY A 104 8.00 -0.19 10.95
CA GLY A 104 8.54 -0.83 12.14
C GLY A 104 10.05 -1.11 12.07
N ASP A 105 10.61 -1.25 10.85
CA ASP A 105 12.05 -1.39 10.61
C ASP A 105 12.82 -0.06 10.59
N LYS A 106 12.13 1.05 10.88
CA LYS A 106 12.67 2.41 10.93
C LYS A 106 13.20 2.96 9.59
N LYS A 107 12.88 2.33 8.49
CA LYS A 107 13.14 2.90 7.17
C LYS A 107 12.33 4.18 6.94
N PRO A 108 12.70 5.03 5.94
CA PRO A 108 11.96 6.25 5.60
C PRO A 108 10.66 5.93 4.84
N GLU A 109 9.78 5.20 5.50
CA GLU A 109 8.47 4.78 5.02
C GLU A 109 7.43 4.97 6.13
N GLY A 110 6.20 5.28 5.75
CA GLY A 110 5.09 5.47 6.69
C GLY A 110 3.72 5.32 6.04
N LEU A 111 2.71 5.14 6.89
CA LEU A 111 1.30 5.00 6.54
C LEU A 111 0.52 6.24 7.01
#